data_19e5461a7d306df6d941b0433c88d871
#
_entry.id   19e5461a7d306df6d941b0433c88d871
#
_cell.length_a   1.000
_cell.length_b   1.000
_cell.length_c   1.000
_cell.angle_alpha   90.00
_cell.angle_beta   90.00
_cell.angle_gamma   90.00
#
_symmetry.space_group_name_H-M   'P 1'
#
loop_
_entity.id
_entity.type
_entity.pdbx_description
1 polymer ?
#
loop_
_entity_poly.entity_id
_entity_poly.type
_entity_poly.pdbx_seq_one_letter_code
_entity_poly.pdbx_strand_id
1 'polypeptide(L)'
;MNVPHESMLKPNENESFFIFVCLLGALIIKMIISVFFRLTRKITKFIDLHFHLDGSITVEIAKELAKLQNIKKKKKNDLELEAKLQVQENCESLNDFLSCFPLPLSLLQKKEGLRESIRLIAENISSQGVIYAEIRFAPQLHQDKGMSQEDAVKAALSGLQRIKDCKIPIKVNLILCLMRGDKNQKENEETLRLAKKYLVEDGGVVAIDLAGAEAIYPTSNYKEIFEKAKKLGIPFTIHAGEADGPESVRTTIEFGAKRIGHGTRAYEDKSVVELIKEKGVFLEMCPTSNKQTHAIKDMKDFPFMDYLKQGINVTLNTDDMGIEGTTLKREFEYMEREFKLNYEQEKSILLNSVNAAFTSDEVKDELKRQLGL
;
A
#
# COMPACT_ATOMS: atom_id res chain seq x y z
N MET A 1 4.53 83.22 17.05
CA MET A 1 4.19 81.88 17.69
C MET A 1 5.21 80.87 17.21
N ASN A 2 6.19 80.62 18.08
CA ASN A 2 7.23 79.60 17.78
C ASN A 2 6.72 78.21 18.19
N VAL A 3 6.67 77.32 17.23
CA VAL A 3 6.43 75.86 17.51
C VAL A 3 7.79 75.25 17.81
N PRO A 4 7.96 74.52 18.93
CA PRO A 4 9.23 73.85 19.23
C PRO A 4 9.42 72.61 18.30
N HIS A 5 10.59 72.54 17.69
CA HIS A 5 11.10 71.37 17.01
C HIS A 5 11.30 70.20 18.02
N GLU A 6 10.46 69.18 18.00
CA GLU A 6 10.76 67.95 18.70
C GLU A 6 11.99 67.29 18.09
N SER A 7 13.10 67.27 18.87
CA SER A 7 14.31 66.54 18.53
C SER A 7 14.01 65.04 18.66
N MET A 8 13.90 64.31 17.54
CA MET A 8 13.93 62.84 17.53
C MET A 8 15.26 62.40 18.15
N LEU A 9 15.19 61.87 19.37
CA LEU A 9 16.30 61.18 20.03
C LEU A 9 16.72 60.00 19.18
N LYS A 10 17.94 60.03 18.63
CA LYS A 10 18.55 58.87 18.01
C LYS A 10 18.79 57.82 19.07
N PRO A 11 18.43 56.55 18.88
CA PRO A 11 18.69 55.50 19.86
C PRO A 11 20.22 55.42 20.12
N ASN A 12 20.60 55.24 21.39
CA ASN A 12 21.97 55.10 21.80
C ASN A 12 22.58 53.83 21.16
N GLU A 13 23.83 53.88 20.70
CA GLU A 13 24.48 52.73 20.03
C GLU A 13 24.44 51.45 20.89
N ASN A 14 24.49 51.57 22.22
CA ASN A 14 24.35 50.46 23.13
C ASN A 14 22.94 49.85 23.15
N GLU A 15 21.90 50.63 23.02
CA GLU A 15 20.51 50.13 22.92
C GLU A 15 20.27 49.44 21.58
N SER A 16 20.82 49.98 20.50
CA SER A 16 20.74 49.33 19.15
C SER A 16 21.49 47.99 19.15
N PHE A 17 22.65 47.90 19.80
CA PHE A 17 23.40 46.66 19.91
C PHE A 17 22.67 45.63 20.77
N PHE A 18 22.08 46.03 21.91
CA PHE A 18 21.29 45.16 22.76
C PHE A 18 20.06 44.60 22.05
N ILE A 19 19.32 45.42 21.34
CA ILE A 19 18.17 45.01 20.50
C ILE A 19 18.63 44.02 19.44
N PHE A 20 19.75 44.25 18.75
CA PHE A 20 20.31 43.34 17.78
C PHE A 20 20.65 41.97 18.38
N VAL A 21 21.29 41.92 19.53
CA VAL A 21 21.65 40.68 20.23
C VAL A 21 20.36 39.91 20.62
N CYS A 22 19.34 40.60 21.14
CA CYS A 22 18.07 39.99 21.52
C CYS A 22 17.33 39.40 20.28
N LEU A 23 17.33 40.14 19.16
CA LEU A 23 16.71 39.65 17.89
C LEU A 23 17.46 38.42 17.34
N LEU A 24 18.80 38.45 17.36
CA LEU A 24 19.63 37.34 16.90
C LEU A 24 19.43 36.10 17.81
N GLY A 25 19.36 36.28 19.12
CA GLY A 25 19.05 35.23 20.10
C GLY A 25 17.65 34.62 19.84
N ALA A 26 16.64 35.44 19.61
CA ALA A 26 15.28 34.98 19.28
C ALA A 26 15.23 34.21 17.95
N LEU A 27 16.02 34.62 16.95
CA LEU A 27 16.12 33.94 15.66
C LEU A 27 16.79 32.56 15.81
N ILE A 28 17.88 32.50 16.58
CA ILE A 28 18.59 31.24 16.87
C ILE A 28 17.67 30.28 17.64
N ILE A 29 16.95 30.75 18.66
CA ILE A 29 16.00 29.95 19.44
C ILE A 29 14.88 29.43 18.53
N LYS A 30 14.30 30.27 17.68
CA LYS A 30 13.30 29.84 16.68
C LYS A 30 13.86 28.79 15.73
N MET A 31 15.10 28.94 15.29
CA MET A 31 15.77 27.98 14.42
C MET A 31 16.01 26.63 15.12
N ILE A 32 16.49 26.66 16.38
CA ILE A 32 16.70 25.46 17.21
C ILE A 32 15.34 24.75 17.46
N ILE A 33 14.31 25.50 17.85
CA ILE A 33 12.96 24.97 18.06
C ILE A 33 12.43 24.36 16.74
N SER A 34 12.59 25.04 15.61
CA SER A 34 12.17 24.54 14.31
C SER A 34 12.91 23.26 13.91
N VAL A 35 14.22 23.19 14.14
CA VAL A 35 15.04 21.99 13.91
C VAL A 35 14.64 20.87 14.86
N PHE A 36 14.42 21.17 16.14
CA PHE A 36 13.97 20.19 17.14
C PHE A 36 12.58 19.64 16.78
N PHE A 37 11.63 20.49 16.41
CA PHE A 37 10.30 20.06 15.94
C PHE A 37 10.36 19.24 14.65
N ARG A 38 11.29 19.55 13.72
CA ARG A 38 11.50 18.73 12.51
C ARG A 38 12.06 17.35 12.83
N LEU A 39 13.01 17.27 13.81
CA LEU A 39 13.65 16.01 14.22
C LEU A 39 12.75 15.12 15.08
N THR A 40 11.69 15.67 15.69
CA THR A 40 10.76 14.92 16.55
C THR A 40 9.43 14.58 15.87
N ARG A 41 9.15 15.13 14.68
CA ARG A 41 7.94 14.79 13.93
C ARG A 41 8.08 13.40 13.34
N LYS A 42 7.21 12.48 13.74
CA LYS A 42 7.07 11.14 13.16
C LYS A 42 5.70 10.97 12.55
N ILE A 43 5.65 10.31 11.42
CA ILE A 43 4.40 9.82 10.87
C ILE A 43 3.84 8.74 11.81
N THR A 44 2.57 8.84 12.14
CA THR A 44 1.86 7.89 13.01
C THR A 44 0.58 7.35 12.39
N LYS A 45 0.20 7.90 11.25
CA LYS A 45 -0.97 7.47 10.47
C LYS A 45 -0.55 7.14 9.06
N PHE A 46 -1.04 6.03 8.55
CA PHE A 46 -0.61 5.43 7.30
C PHE A 46 -1.78 5.08 6.39
N ILE A 47 -1.50 4.89 5.11
CA ILE A 47 -2.42 4.43 4.06
C ILE A 47 -1.74 3.29 3.31
N ASP A 48 -2.38 2.13 3.24
CA ASP A 48 -1.89 0.97 2.49
C ASP A 48 -2.82 0.66 1.32
N LEU A 49 -2.30 0.77 0.11
CA LEU A 49 -3.05 0.58 -1.13
C LEU A 49 -2.74 -0.74 -1.84
N HIS A 50 -1.72 -1.49 -1.35
CA HIS A 50 -1.26 -2.70 -1.98
C HIS A 50 -0.89 -3.75 -0.96
N PHE A 51 -1.86 -4.63 -0.64
CA PHE A 51 -1.58 -5.85 0.12
C PHE A 51 -2.65 -6.91 -0.13
N HIS A 52 -2.19 -8.17 -0.11
CA HIS A 52 -3.02 -9.33 -0.39
C HIS A 52 -3.66 -9.88 0.88
N LEU A 53 -4.92 -10.30 0.78
CA LEU A 53 -5.67 -10.88 1.90
C LEU A 53 -5.00 -12.13 2.46
N ASP A 54 -4.65 -13.05 1.58
CA ASP A 54 -4.02 -14.34 1.92
C ASP A 54 -2.58 -14.14 2.42
N GLY A 55 -1.81 -13.26 1.79
CA GLY A 55 -0.46 -12.89 2.21
C GLY A 55 -0.40 -12.11 3.53
N SER A 56 -1.52 -11.56 3.99
CA SER A 56 -1.60 -10.77 5.23
C SER A 56 -2.02 -11.57 6.48
N ILE A 57 -2.16 -12.89 6.38
CA ILE A 57 -2.51 -13.75 7.51
C ILE A 57 -1.28 -13.96 8.40
N THR A 58 -1.20 -13.23 9.51
CA THR A 58 -0.16 -13.42 10.52
C THR A 58 -0.40 -14.70 11.35
N VAL A 59 0.59 -15.09 12.15
CA VAL A 59 0.50 -16.25 13.06
C VAL A 59 -0.70 -16.12 14.00
N GLU A 60 -0.93 -14.90 14.55
CA GLU A 60 -2.02 -14.61 15.46
C GLU A 60 -3.37 -14.72 14.76
N ILE A 61 -3.49 -14.14 13.57
CA ILE A 61 -4.70 -14.21 12.74
C ILE A 61 -4.99 -15.65 12.35
N ALA A 62 -3.99 -16.44 11.92
CA ALA A 62 -4.14 -17.85 11.58
C ALA A 62 -4.65 -18.67 12.76
N LYS A 63 -4.15 -18.42 13.97
CA LYS A 63 -4.62 -19.08 15.19
C LYS A 63 -6.09 -18.77 15.49
N GLU A 64 -6.46 -17.50 15.37
CA GLU A 64 -7.83 -17.09 15.64
C GLU A 64 -8.79 -17.63 14.58
N LEU A 65 -8.45 -17.58 13.29
CA LEU A 65 -9.24 -18.20 12.22
C LEU A 65 -9.41 -19.71 12.40
N ALA A 66 -8.35 -20.42 12.80
CA ALA A 66 -8.42 -21.85 13.07
C ALA A 66 -9.36 -22.17 14.26
N LYS A 67 -9.33 -21.34 15.31
CA LYS A 67 -10.22 -21.45 16.47
C LYS A 67 -11.68 -21.21 16.08
N LEU A 68 -11.97 -20.10 15.38
CA LEU A 68 -13.31 -19.75 14.92
C LEU A 68 -13.93 -20.84 14.02
N GLN A 69 -13.13 -21.47 13.18
CA GLN A 69 -13.58 -22.54 12.29
C GLN A 69 -13.56 -23.94 12.91
N ASN A 70 -13.27 -24.07 14.20
CA ASN A 70 -13.13 -25.36 14.92
C ASN A 70 -12.14 -26.32 14.24
N ILE A 71 -11.08 -25.79 13.62
CA ILE A 71 -10.03 -26.59 13.01
C ILE A 71 -9.19 -27.19 14.14
N LYS A 72 -9.22 -28.53 14.28
CA LYS A 72 -8.44 -29.23 15.31
C LYS A 72 -6.96 -28.96 15.13
N LYS A 73 -6.35 -28.26 16.10
CA LYS A 73 -4.89 -28.08 16.14
C LYS A 73 -4.23 -29.45 16.34
N LYS A 74 -3.42 -29.92 15.38
CA LYS A 74 -2.26 -30.71 15.76
C LYS A 74 -1.41 -29.82 16.63
N LYS A 75 -0.95 -30.27 17.81
CA LYS A 75 -0.10 -29.47 18.72
C LYS A 75 1.17 -29.04 17.98
N LYS A 76 1.10 -27.94 17.22
CA LYS A 76 2.28 -27.29 16.66
C LYS A 76 2.62 -26.13 17.59
N ASN A 77 3.90 -25.97 17.89
CA ASN A 77 4.34 -24.77 18.61
C ASN A 77 4.27 -23.54 17.66
N ASP A 78 4.38 -22.36 18.20
CA ASP A 78 4.24 -21.12 17.42
C ASP A 78 5.36 -20.99 16.38
N LEU A 79 6.56 -21.48 16.66
CA LEU A 79 7.70 -21.50 15.74
C LEU A 79 7.44 -22.36 14.49
N GLU A 80 6.79 -23.53 14.64
CA GLU A 80 6.43 -24.36 13.49
C GLU A 80 5.32 -23.73 12.63
N LEU A 81 4.44 -22.93 13.23
CA LEU A 81 3.41 -22.20 12.51
C LEU A 81 4.01 -21.01 11.77
N GLU A 82 4.88 -20.25 12.43
CA GLU A 82 5.63 -19.14 11.87
C GLU A 82 6.47 -19.58 10.66
N ALA A 83 7.25 -20.66 10.81
CA ALA A 83 8.06 -21.22 9.73
C ALA A 83 7.25 -21.67 8.49
N LYS A 84 5.93 -21.81 8.61
CA LYS A 84 5.03 -22.15 7.49
C LYS A 84 4.27 -20.96 6.92
N LEU A 85 4.16 -19.89 7.68
CA LEU A 85 3.45 -18.68 7.30
C LEU A 85 4.39 -17.61 6.79
N GLN A 86 5.62 -17.57 7.33
CA GLN A 86 6.57 -16.52 7.00
C GLN A 86 7.74 -17.07 6.19
N VAL A 87 8.14 -16.27 5.24
CA VAL A 87 9.40 -16.47 4.51
C VAL A 87 10.56 -16.41 5.50
N GLN A 88 11.47 -17.36 5.38
CA GLN A 88 12.67 -17.37 6.19
C GLN A 88 13.67 -16.34 5.69
N GLU A 89 14.55 -15.83 6.59
CA GLU A 89 15.57 -14.82 6.25
C GLU A 89 16.50 -15.25 5.08
N ASN A 90 16.67 -16.56 4.90
CA ASN A 90 17.45 -17.18 3.84
C ASN A 90 16.61 -17.60 2.62
N CYS A 91 15.47 -16.96 2.37
CA CYS A 91 14.69 -17.19 1.16
C CYS A 91 15.56 -16.92 -0.07
N GLU A 92 15.81 -17.96 -0.87
CA GLU A 92 16.69 -17.89 -2.03
C GLU A 92 15.91 -17.94 -3.36
N SER A 93 14.61 -18.24 -3.29
CA SER A 93 13.81 -18.43 -4.49
C SER A 93 12.35 -17.99 -4.34
N LEU A 94 11.74 -17.60 -5.47
CA LEU A 94 10.31 -17.36 -5.56
C LEU A 94 9.48 -18.60 -5.10
N ASN A 95 10.00 -19.83 -5.32
CA ASN A 95 9.32 -21.03 -4.86
C ASN A 95 9.25 -21.14 -3.33
N ASP A 96 10.29 -20.70 -2.63
CA ASP A 96 10.31 -20.66 -1.17
C ASP A 96 9.27 -19.64 -0.67
N PHE A 97 9.20 -18.47 -1.28
CA PHE A 97 8.19 -17.45 -1.00
C PHE A 97 6.77 -18.01 -1.22
N LEU A 98 6.51 -18.59 -2.39
CA LEU A 98 5.20 -19.15 -2.74
C LEU A 98 4.80 -20.33 -1.85
N SER A 99 5.74 -21.04 -1.21
CA SER A 99 5.47 -22.16 -0.31
C SER A 99 4.73 -21.73 0.97
N CYS A 100 4.71 -20.45 1.30
CA CYS A 100 4.01 -19.90 2.47
C CYS A 100 2.49 -19.71 2.26
N PHE A 101 2.00 -19.60 1.01
CA PHE A 101 0.58 -19.32 0.70
C PHE A 101 -0.42 -20.47 0.96
N PRO A 102 -0.09 -21.78 0.81
CA PRO A 102 -1.08 -22.85 1.00
C PRO A 102 -1.75 -22.86 2.36
N LEU A 103 -1.04 -22.48 3.41
CA LEU A 103 -1.61 -22.48 4.76
C LEU A 103 -2.62 -21.33 4.96
N PRO A 104 -2.31 -20.06 4.69
CA PRO A 104 -3.30 -18.99 4.69
C PRO A 104 -4.52 -19.29 3.84
N LEU A 105 -4.33 -19.68 2.57
CA LEU A 105 -5.41 -20.03 1.67
C LEU A 105 -6.33 -21.12 2.22
N SER A 106 -5.78 -22.13 2.91
CA SER A 106 -6.57 -23.21 3.50
C SER A 106 -7.55 -22.73 4.57
N LEU A 107 -7.25 -21.62 5.25
CA LEU A 107 -8.09 -20.96 6.26
C LEU A 107 -9.20 -20.08 5.64
N LEU A 108 -9.07 -19.73 4.36
CA LEU A 108 -9.95 -18.82 3.65
C LEU A 108 -10.93 -19.53 2.71
N GLN A 109 -11.07 -20.87 2.81
CA GLN A 109 -11.94 -21.67 1.95
C GLN A 109 -13.41 -21.73 2.41
N LYS A 110 -13.79 -20.96 3.45
CA LYS A 110 -15.16 -20.87 3.96
C LYS A 110 -15.56 -19.42 4.17
N LYS A 111 -16.87 -19.12 4.01
CA LYS A 111 -17.44 -17.78 4.22
C LYS A 111 -17.03 -17.14 5.54
N GLU A 112 -17.02 -17.93 6.61
CA GLU A 112 -16.60 -17.46 7.93
C GLU A 112 -15.11 -17.08 7.98
N GLY A 113 -14.24 -17.91 7.39
CA GLY A 113 -12.81 -17.61 7.31
C GLY A 113 -12.52 -16.31 6.57
N LEU A 114 -13.12 -16.13 5.39
CA LEU A 114 -13.00 -14.89 4.61
C LEU A 114 -13.57 -13.67 5.35
N ARG A 115 -14.76 -13.78 5.93
CA ARG A 115 -15.37 -12.68 6.66
C ARG A 115 -14.51 -12.21 7.82
N GLU A 116 -14.06 -13.15 8.66
CA GLU A 116 -13.30 -12.83 9.86
C GLU A 116 -11.86 -12.43 9.54
N SER A 117 -11.25 -12.93 8.44
CA SER A 117 -9.91 -12.48 8.04
C SER A 117 -9.88 -10.99 7.70
N ILE A 118 -10.87 -10.47 6.95
CA ILE A 118 -11.01 -9.04 6.65
C ILE A 118 -11.06 -8.21 7.94
N ARG A 119 -11.87 -8.63 8.92
CA ARG A 119 -11.99 -7.94 10.22
C ARG A 119 -10.69 -7.98 11.02
N LEU A 120 -10.09 -9.17 11.15
CA LEU A 120 -8.88 -9.37 11.95
C LEU A 120 -7.68 -8.62 11.37
N ILE A 121 -7.51 -8.62 10.04
CA ILE A 121 -6.48 -7.84 9.36
C ILE A 121 -6.72 -6.35 9.60
N ALA A 122 -7.95 -5.86 9.40
CA ALA A 122 -8.28 -4.46 9.63
C ALA A 122 -8.00 -4.03 11.07
N GLU A 123 -8.32 -4.85 12.07
CA GLU A 123 -8.02 -4.61 13.49
C GLU A 123 -6.50 -4.55 13.73
N ASN A 124 -5.75 -5.49 13.14
CA ASN A 124 -4.29 -5.56 13.25
C ASN A 124 -3.63 -4.29 12.68
N ILE A 125 -3.91 -3.93 11.42
CA ILE A 125 -3.27 -2.78 10.77
C ILE A 125 -3.73 -1.44 11.34
N SER A 126 -4.99 -1.33 11.78
CA SER A 126 -5.51 -0.14 12.46
C SER A 126 -4.76 0.13 13.77
N SER A 127 -4.46 -0.93 14.54
CA SER A 127 -3.66 -0.82 15.77
C SER A 127 -2.25 -0.29 15.54
N GLN A 128 -1.75 -0.37 14.30
CA GLN A 128 -0.45 0.09 13.85
C GLN A 128 -0.48 1.49 13.20
N GLY A 129 -1.65 2.13 13.20
CA GLY A 129 -1.83 3.48 12.68
C GLY A 129 -2.30 3.56 11.23
N VAL A 130 -2.65 2.45 10.57
CA VAL A 130 -3.26 2.50 9.24
C VAL A 130 -4.71 3.01 9.39
N ILE A 131 -5.03 4.08 8.68
CA ILE A 131 -6.35 4.74 8.73
C ILE A 131 -7.20 4.46 7.48
N TYR A 132 -6.57 4.04 6.39
CA TYR A 132 -7.22 3.64 5.15
C TYR A 132 -6.42 2.51 4.48
N ALA A 133 -7.14 1.54 3.92
CA ALA A 133 -6.53 0.38 3.27
C ALA A 133 -7.36 -0.15 2.10
N GLU A 134 -6.70 -0.72 1.08
CA GLU A 134 -7.33 -1.42 -0.03
C GLU A 134 -6.84 -2.87 -0.06
N ILE A 135 -7.64 -3.78 0.53
CA ILE A 135 -7.34 -5.22 0.56
C ILE A 135 -7.64 -5.83 -0.80
N ARG A 136 -6.66 -6.51 -1.39
CA ARG A 136 -6.84 -7.24 -2.65
C ARG A 136 -6.87 -8.74 -2.43
N PHE A 137 -7.70 -9.46 -3.20
CA PHE A 137 -7.76 -10.91 -3.21
C PHE A 137 -8.36 -11.46 -4.51
N ALA A 138 -7.99 -12.69 -4.87
CA ALA A 138 -8.53 -13.39 -6.03
C ALA A 138 -9.70 -14.30 -5.61
N PRO A 139 -10.97 -13.98 -5.94
CA PRO A 139 -12.12 -14.79 -5.49
C PRO A 139 -12.03 -16.25 -5.94
N GLN A 140 -11.41 -16.50 -7.10
CA GLN A 140 -11.22 -17.84 -7.65
C GLN A 140 -10.31 -18.75 -6.81
N LEU A 141 -9.47 -18.23 -5.92
CA LEU A 141 -8.61 -19.02 -5.04
C LEU A 141 -9.32 -19.56 -3.79
N HIS A 142 -10.60 -19.29 -3.62
CA HIS A 142 -11.38 -19.64 -2.42
C HIS A 142 -12.49 -20.67 -2.68
N GLN A 143 -12.36 -21.50 -3.74
CA GLN A 143 -13.40 -22.42 -4.19
C GLN A 143 -13.21 -23.88 -3.80
N ASP A 144 -12.08 -24.25 -3.18
CA ASP A 144 -11.72 -25.66 -2.89
C ASP A 144 -12.73 -26.40 -2.00
N LYS A 145 -13.53 -25.66 -1.20
CA LYS A 145 -14.58 -26.25 -0.34
C LYS A 145 -15.99 -25.93 -0.83
N GLY A 146 -16.15 -25.69 -2.15
CA GLY A 146 -17.45 -25.52 -2.80
C GLY A 146 -18.05 -24.14 -2.70
N MET A 147 -17.28 -23.13 -2.25
CA MET A 147 -17.69 -21.72 -2.31
C MET A 147 -17.58 -21.24 -3.75
N SER A 148 -18.59 -20.51 -4.25
CA SER A 148 -18.47 -19.81 -5.53
C SER A 148 -17.64 -18.55 -5.38
N GLN A 149 -17.12 -17.98 -6.48
CA GLN A 149 -16.46 -16.67 -6.46
C GLN A 149 -17.38 -15.59 -5.88
N GLU A 150 -18.66 -15.63 -6.23
CA GLU A 150 -19.64 -14.67 -5.69
C GLU A 150 -19.84 -14.83 -4.17
N ASP A 151 -19.84 -16.05 -3.66
CA ASP A 151 -19.87 -16.30 -2.22
C ASP A 151 -18.64 -15.74 -1.52
N ALA A 152 -17.45 -15.86 -2.13
CA ALA A 152 -16.23 -15.29 -1.60
C ALA A 152 -16.31 -13.74 -1.53
N VAL A 153 -16.76 -13.10 -2.61
CA VAL A 153 -16.97 -11.62 -2.63
C VAL A 153 -17.97 -11.19 -1.55
N LYS A 154 -19.12 -11.88 -1.44
CA LYS A 154 -20.13 -11.57 -0.40
C LYS A 154 -19.59 -11.77 1.01
N ALA A 155 -18.78 -12.79 1.24
CA ALA A 155 -18.14 -13.03 2.53
C ALA A 155 -17.16 -11.89 2.89
N ALA A 156 -16.33 -11.46 1.93
CA ALA A 156 -15.42 -10.33 2.11
C ALA A 156 -16.17 -9.01 2.40
N LEU A 157 -17.23 -8.72 1.64
CA LEU A 157 -18.11 -7.55 1.90
C LEU A 157 -18.77 -7.62 3.29
N SER A 158 -19.17 -8.82 3.74
CA SER A 158 -19.64 -9.01 5.11
C SER A 158 -18.55 -8.76 6.15
N GLY A 159 -17.27 -9.01 5.81
CA GLY A 159 -16.13 -8.64 6.65
C GLY A 159 -15.97 -7.13 6.81
N LEU A 160 -16.19 -6.33 5.76
CA LEU A 160 -16.22 -4.87 5.86
C LEU A 160 -17.34 -4.39 6.80
N GLN A 161 -18.52 -5.04 6.77
CA GLN A 161 -19.59 -4.72 7.72
C GLN A 161 -19.16 -5.03 9.16
N ARG A 162 -18.41 -6.12 9.41
CA ARG A 162 -17.87 -6.46 10.73
C ARG A 162 -16.89 -5.42 11.26
N ILE A 163 -16.09 -4.77 10.39
CA ILE A 163 -15.23 -3.65 10.79
C ILE A 163 -16.07 -2.51 11.40
N LYS A 164 -17.18 -2.15 10.74
CA LYS A 164 -18.11 -1.12 11.22
C LYS A 164 -18.79 -1.54 12.53
N ASP A 165 -19.30 -2.77 12.62
CA ASP A 165 -19.97 -3.30 13.80
C ASP A 165 -19.03 -3.32 15.02
N CYS A 166 -17.76 -3.66 14.83
CA CYS A 166 -16.72 -3.66 15.86
C CYS A 166 -16.14 -2.27 16.13
N LYS A 167 -16.55 -1.24 15.38
CA LYS A 167 -16.06 0.15 15.50
C LYS A 167 -14.54 0.27 15.37
N ILE A 168 -13.93 -0.53 14.49
CA ILE A 168 -12.50 -0.44 14.22
C ILE A 168 -12.24 0.86 13.45
N PRO A 169 -11.31 1.75 13.91
CA PRO A 169 -11.17 3.10 13.37
C PRO A 169 -10.32 3.11 12.09
N ILE A 170 -10.76 2.40 11.05
CA ILE A 170 -10.13 2.31 9.73
C ILE A 170 -11.20 2.28 8.64
N LYS A 171 -10.92 2.88 7.49
CA LYS A 171 -11.69 2.68 6.26
C LYS A 171 -11.00 1.62 5.40
N VAL A 172 -11.78 0.65 4.90
CA VAL A 172 -11.26 -0.44 4.08
C VAL A 172 -12.11 -0.62 2.84
N ASN A 173 -11.45 -0.72 1.69
CA ASN A 173 -12.03 -1.08 0.41
C ASN A 173 -11.47 -2.43 -0.08
N LEU A 174 -12.13 -3.04 -1.08
CA LEU A 174 -11.72 -4.30 -1.67
C LEU A 174 -11.35 -4.11 -3.15
N ILE A 175 -10.27 -4.78 -3.57
CA ILE A 175 -9.87 -4.93 -4.97
C ILE A 175 -9.97 -6.41 -5.32
N LEU A 176 -10.63 -6.76 -6.43
CA LEU A 176 -10.72 -8.14 -6.89
C LEU A 176 -9.60 -8.46 -7.89
N CYS A 177 -8.77 -9.45 -7.57
CA CYS A 177 -7.67 -9.85 -8.44
C CYS A 177 -8.15 -10.80 -9.53
N LEU A 178 -7.85 -10.45 -10.78
CA LEU A 178 -7.70 -11.38 -11.88
C LEU A 178 -6.37 -12.10 -11.72
N MET A 179 -6.29 -13.36 -12.16
CA MET A 179 -5.07 -14.16 -12.00
C MET A 179 -4.44 -14.46 -13.36
N ARG A 180 -3.12 -14.29 -13.42
CA ARG A 180 -2.32 -14.71 -14.57
C ARG A 180 -2.34 -16.23 -14.68
N GLY A 181 -2.40 -16.75 -15.90
CA GLY A 181 -2.38 -18.18 -16.20
C GLY A 181 -3.29 -18.56 -17.38
N ASP A 182 -2.87 -19.54 -18.16
CA ASP A 182 -3.56 -19.96 -19.40
C ASP A 182 -4.99 -20.50 -19.17
N LYS A 183 -5.27 -20.99 -17.98
CA LYS A 183 -6.55 -21.63 -17.64
C LYS A 183 -7.50 -20.69 -16.88
N ASN A 184 -7.08 -19.47 -16.59
CA ASN A 184 -7.81 -18.55 -15.72
C ASN A 184 -8.81 -17.64 -16.47
N GLN A 185 -8.94 -17.77 -17.79
CA GLN A 185 -9.77 -16.84 -18.59
C GLN A 185 -11.23 -16.81 -18.12
N LYS A 186 -11.83 -17.98 -17.90
CA LYS A 186 -13.24 -18.10 -17.48
C LYS A 186 -13.43 -17.53 -16.06
N GLU A 187 -12.52 -17.84 -15.16
CA GLU A 187 -12.52 -17.37 -13.79
C GLU A 187 -12.31 -15.87 -13.72
N ASN A 188 -11.43 -15.32 -14.56
CA ASN A 188 -11.18 -13.88 -14.66
C ASN A 188 -12.41 -13.12 -15.22
N GLU A 189 -13.11 -13.68 -16.20
CA GLU A 189 -14.37 -13.09 -16.72
C GLU A 189 -15.45 -13.07 -15.61
N GLU A 190 -15.53 -14.11 -14.78
CA GLU A 190 -16.44 -14.11 -13.63
C GLU A 190 -16.02 -13.09 -12.59
N THR A 191 -14.72 -12.97 -12.27
CA THR A 191 -14.21 -11.93 -11.37
C THR A 191 -14.54 -10.54 -11.88
N LEU A 192 -14.35 -10.27 -13.19
CA LEU A 192 -14.71 -8.99 -13.81
C LEU A 192 -16.22 -8.69 -13.68
N ARG A 193 -17.06 -9.70 -13.95
CA ARG A 193 -18.52 -9.59 -13.79
C ARG A 193 -18.91 -9.25 -12.35
N LEU A 194 -18.28 -9.89 -11.37
CA LEU A 194 -18.52 -9.64 -9.96
C LEU A 194 -18.00 -8.27 -9.54
N ALA A 195 -16.85 -7.84 -10.04
CA ALA A 195 -16.34 -6.50 -9.79
C ALA A 195 -17.35 -5.45 -10.27
N LYS A 196 -17.91 -5.60 -11.49
CA LYS A 196 -18.95 -4.69 -11.98
C LYS A 196 -20.22 -4.73 -11.13
N LYS A 197 -20.65 -5.93 -10.72
CA LYS A 197 -21.87 -6.12 -9.92
C LYS A 197 -21.81 -5.45 -8.56
N TYR A 198 -20.64 -5.47 -7.93
CA TYR A 198 -20.42 -4.97 -6.54
C TYR A 198 -19.64 -3.67 -6.50
N LEU A 199 -19.40 -3.04 -7.67
CA LEU A 199 -18.64 -1.79 -7.75
C LEU A 199 -19.34 -0.67 -7.01
N VAL A 200 -18.60 -0.02 -6.12
CA VAL A 200 -18.99 1.18 -5.38
C VAL A 200 -17.81 2.15 -5.32
N GLU A 201 -18.06 3.39 -4.92
CA GLU A 201 -16.99 4.39 -4.76
C GLU A 201 -16.23 4.21 -3.45
N ASP A 202 -16.87 3.68 -2.40
CA ASP A 202 -16.28 3.49 -1.07
C ASP A 202 -17.02 2.41 -0.27
N GLY A 203 -16.31 1.75 0.65
CA GLY A 203 -16.87 0.75 1.56
C GLY A 203 -17.30 -0.57 0.92
N GLY A 204 -16.68 -0.94 -0.21
CA GLY A 204 -16.96 -2.18 -0.93
C GLY A 204 -15.89 -2.52 -1.97
N VAL A 205 -16.30 -3.11 -3.09
CA VAL A 205 -15.41 -3.39 -4.24
C VAL A 205 -15.24 -2.10 -5.03
N VAL A 206 -14.00 -1.62 -5.16
CA VAL A 206 -13.70 -0.33 -5.79
C VAL A 206 -12.87 -0.45 -7.08
N ALA A 207 -12.19 -1.60 -7.28
CA ALA A 207 -11.32 -1.80 -8.44
C ALA A 207 -11.08 -3.29 -8.70
N ILE A 208 -10.34 -3.56 -9.78
CA ILE A 208 -9.72 -4.87 -10.05
C ILE A 208 -8.20 -4.72 -10.14
N ASP A 209 -7.51 -5.86 -10.01
CA ASP A 209 -6.08 -6.00 -10.20
C ASP A 209 -5.77 -7.20 -11.10
N LEU A 210 -4.55 -7.32 -11.59
CA LEU A 210 -4.01 -8.51 -12.23
C LEU A 210 -2.78 -8.97 -11.47
N ALA A 211 -2.86 -10.13 -10.82
CA ALA A 211 -1.80 -10.69 -10.00
C ALA A 211 -1.31 -12.06 -10.52
N GLY A 212 -0.23 -12.59 -9.94
CA GLY A 212 0.34 -13.89 -10.25
C GLY A 212 1.60 -13.82 -11.13
N ALA A 213 1.99 -14.94 -11.75
CA ALA A 213 3.29 -15.15 -12.37
C ALA A 213 3.54 -14.25 -13.61
N GLU A 214 3.97 -13.01 -13.37
CA GLU A 214 4.20 -11.99 -14.40
C GLU A 214 5.25 -12.44 -15.43
N ALA A 215 6.36 -13.01 -14.97
CA ALA A 215 7.46 -13.45 -15.86
C ALA A 215 7.04 -14.56 -16.86
N ILE A 216 5.98 -15.33 -16.55
CA ILE A 216 5.51 -16.42 -17.40
C ILE A 216 4.34 -15.97 -18.29
N TYR A 217 3.48 -15.10 -17.76
CA TYR A 217 2.27 -14.64 -18.43
C TYR A 217 2.30 -13.12 -18.58
N PRO A 218 2.86 -12.61 -19.70
CA PRO A 218 3.04 -11.18 -19.93
C PRO A 218 1.73 -10.39 -19.84
N THR A 219 1.81 -9.14 -19.39
CA THR A 219 0.65 -8.25 -19.27
C THR A 219 -0.12 -8.09 -20.57
N SER A 220 0.56 -8.12 -21.72
CA SER A 220 -0.06 -8.02 -23.05
C SER A 220 -1.13 -9.08 -23.35
N ASN A 221 -1.06 -10.25 -22.72
CA ASN A 221 -2.04 -11.33 -22.89
C ASN A 221 -3.43 -10.97 -22.33
N TYR A 222 -3.52 -9.93 -21.51
CA TYR A 222 -4.74 -9.55 -20.80
C TYR A 222 -5.43 -8.31 -21.39
N LYS A 223 -5.01 -7.85 -22.57
CA LYS A 223 -5.55 -6.66 -23.23
C LYS A 223 -7.08 -6.66 -23.31
N GLU A 224 -7.68 -7.75 -23.81
CA GLU A 224 -9.12 -7.84 -24.03
C GLU A 224 -9.94 -7.65 -22.75
N ILE A 225 -9.49 -8.24 -21.63
CA ILE A 225 -10.21 -8.14 -20.36
C ILE A 225 -10.11 -6.73 -19.76
N PHE A 226 -8.98 -6.03 -19.92
CA PHE A 226 -8.83 -4.65 -19.47
C PHE A 226 -9.55 -3.65 -20.38
N GLU A 227 -9.67 -3.92 -21.68
CA GLU A 227 -10.55 -3.16 -22.55
C GLU A 227 -12.04 -3.29 -22.14
N LYS A 228 -12.46 -4.50 -21.71
CA LYS A 228 -13.79 -4.71 -21.14
C LYS A 228 -13.96 -3.96 -19.81
N ALA A 229 -12.99 -4.04 -18.91
CA ALA A 229 -13.01 -3.32 -17.64
C ALA A 229 -13.18 -1.82 -17.86
N LYS A 230 -12.42 -1.24 -18.81
CA LYS A 230 -12.51 0.17 -19.19
C LYS A 230 -13.89 0.55 -19.72
N LYS A 231 -14.46 -0.27 -20.62
CA LYS A 231 -15.83 -0.07 -21.15
C LYS A 231 -16.90 -0.14 -20.06
N LEU A 232 -16.68 -0.95 -19.03
CA LEU A 232 -17.58 -1.10 -17.88
C LEU A 232 -17.37 0.01 -16.82
N GLY A 233 -16.38 0.87 -16.99
CA GLY A 233 -16.04 1.91 -16.02
C GLY A 233 -15.49 1.37 -14.69
N ILE A 234 -14.81 0.22 -14.72
CA ILE A 234 -14.19 -0.38 -13.52
C ILE A 234 -12.77 0.17 -13.40
N PRO A 235 -12.41 0.84 -12.29
CA PRO A 235 -11.03 1.22 -12.02
C PRO A 235 -10.13 -0.01 -11.90
N PHE A 236 -8.83 0.15 -12.21
CA PHE A 236 -7.90 -0.97 -12.07
C PHE A 236 -6.46 -0.53 -11.79
N THR A 237 -5.76 -1.39 -11.10
CA THR A 237 -4.30 -1.47 -10.99
C THR A 237 -3.82 -2.76 -11.64
N ILE A 238 -2.53 -2.92 -11.90
CA ILE A 238 -1.97 -4.14 -12.49
C ILE A 238 -0.57 -4.33 -11.89
N HIS A 239 -0.26 -5.52 -11.36
CA HIS A 239 1.11 -5.89 -11.05
C HIS A 239 1.92 -5.90 -12.34
N ALA A 240 2.92 -5.04 -12.43
CA ALA A 240 3.77 -4.92 -13.60
C ALA A 240 5.15 -4.37 -13.25
N GLY A 241 6.19 -4.90 -13.88
CA GLY A 241 7.57 -4.49 -13.64
C GLY A 241 8.09 -4.94 -12.27
N GLU A 242 7.62 -6.07 -11.77
CA GLU A 242 8.18 -6.78 -10.64
C GLU A 242 9.04 -7.96 -11.12
N ALA A 243 8.42 -8.98 -11.71
CA ALA A 243 9.08 -10.16 -12.23
C ALA A 243 9.38 -10.07 -13.73
N ASP A 244 8.67 -9.21 -14.48
CA ASP A 244 8.93 -8.85 -15.88
C ASP A 244 9.57 -7.45 -15.95
N GLY A 245 9.96 -7.03 -17.15
CA GLY A 245 10.68 -5.78 -17.39
C GLY A 245 9.78 -4.56 -17.64
N PRO A 246 10.39 -3.44 -18.10
CA PRO A 246 9.69 -2.18 -18.34
C PRO A 246 8.59 -2.26 -19.39
N GLU A 247 8.61 -3.23 -20.31
CA GLU A 247 7.56 -3.40 -21.31
C GLU A 247 6.20 -3.79 -20.68
N SER A 248 6.23 -4.55 -19.58
CA SER A 248 5.02 -4.85 -18.80
C SER A 248 4.40 -3.57 -18.22
N VAL A 249 5.24 -2.67 -17.72
CA VAL A 249 4.83 -1.34 -17.20
C VAL A 249 4.25 -0.48 -18.33
N ARG A 250 4.93 -0.42 -19.48
CA ARG A 250 4.44 0.30 -20.68
C ARG A 250 3.05 -0.18 -21.09
N THR A 251 2.90 -1.49 -21.24
CA THR A 251 1.65 -2.14 -21.60
C THR A 251 0.51 -1.80 -20.62
N THR A 252 0.83 -1.79 -19.32
CA THR A 252 -0.13 -1.41 -18.28
C THR A 252 -0.62 0.03 -18.43
N ILE A 253 0.28 0.95 -18.75
CA ILE A 253 -0.07 2.37 -19.02
C ILE A 253 -0.94 2.49 -20.28
N GLU A 254 -0.62 1.73 -21.34
CA GLU A 254 -1.37 1.71 -22.58
C GLU A 254 -2.80 1.17 -22.39
N PHE A 255 -3.01 0.23 -21.47
CA PHE A 255 -4.36 -0.21 -21.07
C PHE A 255 -5.14 0.90 -20.36
N GLY A 256 -4.47 1.92 -19.86
CA GLY A 256 -5.06 3.09 -19.21
C GLY A 256 -5.09 3.01 -17.69
N ALA A 257 -4.28 2.13 -17.09
CA ALA A 257 -4.13 2.06 -15.64
C ALA A 257 -3.64 3.41 -15.08
N LYS A 258 -4.19 3.81 -13.94
CA LYS A 258 -3.75 4.98 -13.18
C LYS A 258 -2.80 4.61 -12.05
N ARG A 259 -2.75 3.33 -11.72
CA ARG A 259 -1.89 2.75 -10.70
C ARG A 259 -1.23 1.48 -11.26
N ILE A 260 -0.03 1.20 -10.79
CA ILE A 260 0.75 0.02 -11.17
C ILE A 260 1.27 -0.61 -9.89
N GLY A 261 0.94 -1.89 -9.67
CA GLY A 261 1.56 -2.68 -8.60
C GLY A 261 3.06 -2.81 -8.87
N HIS A 262 3.88 -2.47 -7.91
CA HIS A 262 5.33 -2.40 -7.94
C HIS A 262 5.88 -1.34 -8.91
N GLY A 263 5.94 -1.61 -10.20
CA GLY A 263 6.59 -0.75 -11.19
C GLY A 263 8.11 -0.64 -11.00
N THR A 264 8.67 -1.53 -10.19
CA THR A 264 10.03 -1.46 -9.67
C THR A 264 11.06 -1.48 -10.79
N ARG A 265 10.91 -2.33 -11.81
CA ARG A 265 11.87 -2.49 -12.91
C ARG A 265 11.68 -1.52 -14.08
N ALA A 266 10.79 -0.54 -13.96
CA ALA A 266 10.62 0.49 -15.00
C ALA A 266 11.90 1.29 -15.27
N TYR A 267 12.81 1.41 -14.28
CA TYR A 267 14.09 2.13 -14.41
C TYR A 267 15.03 1.55 -15.49
N GLU A 268 14.84 0.29 -15.89
CA GLU A 268 15.63 -0.37 -16.94
C GLU A 268 15.41 0.27 -18.33
N ASP A 269 14.31 1.03 -18.52
CA ASP A 269 14.05 1.81 -19.74
C ASP A 269 13.63 3.25 -19.40
N LYS A 270 14.50 4.21 -19.71
CA LYS A 270 14.24 5.63 -19.47
C LYS A 270 12.97 6.14 -20.14
N SER A 271 12.61 5.60 -21.32
CA SER A 271 11.39 6.03 -22.02
C SER A 271 10.13 5.60 -21.29
N VAL A 272 10.18 4.49 -20.53
CA VAL A 272 9.07 4.05 -19.66
C VAL A 272 8.97 4.93 -18.42
N VAL A 273 10.11 5.31 -17.83
CA VAL A 273 10.16 6.25 -16.70
C VAL A 273 9.53 7.60 -17.09
N GLU A 274 9.89 8.14 -18.26
CA GLU A 274 9.28 9.38 -18.77
C GLU A 274 7.79 9.21 -19.06
N LEU A 275 7.35 8.06 -19.57
CA LEU A 275 5.94 7.76 -19.82
C LEU A 275 5.13 7.72 -18.51
N ILE A 276 5.66 7.10 -17.44
CA ILE A 276 5.03 7.09 -16.10
C ILE A 276 4.81 8.52 -15.64
N LYS A 277 5.84 9.36 -15.75
CA LYS A 277 5.81 10.76 -15.34
C LYS A 277 4.80 11.58 -16.18
N GLU A 278 4.85 11.45 -17.50
CA GLU A 278 3.95 12.14 -18.43
C GLU A 278 2.48 11.80 -18.15
N LYS A 279 2.18 10.55 -17.90
CA LYS A 279 0.82 10.08 -17.63
C LYS A 279 0.38 10.27 -16.18
N GLY A 280 1.28 10.67 -15.29
CA GLY A 280 1.00 10.87 -13.87
C GLY A 280 0.56 9.60 -13.14
N VAL A 281 1.07 8.45 -13.57
CA VAL A 281 0.73 7.14 -13.00
C VAL A 281 1.36 6.99 -11.61
N PHE A 282 0.65 6.33 -10.70
CA PHE A 282 1.15 6.01 -9.36
C PHE A 282 1.76 4.62 -9.34
N LEU A 283 2.93 4.48 -8.70
CA LEU A 283 3.59 3.19 -8.46
C LEU A 283 3.38 2.75 -7.02
N GLU A 284 2.82 1.55 -6.85
CA GLU A 284 2.56 0.94 -5.54
C GLU A 284 3.77 0.10 -5.12
N MET A 285 4.81 0.74 -4.60
CA MET A 285 6.09 0.08 -4.32
C MET A 285 6.10 -0.59 -2.95
N CYS A 286 6.69 -1.81 -2.89
CA CYS A 286 6.71 -2.70 -1.74
C CYS A 286 8.15 -3.13 -1.45
N PRO A 287 8.93 -2.38 -0.65
CA PRO A 287 10.37 -2.61 -0.49
C PRO A 287 10.75 -3.98 0.06
N THR A 288 10.06 -4.46 1.12
CA THR A 288 10.35 -5.77 1.71
C THR A 288 10.02 -6.89 0.75
N SER A 289 8.85 -6.84 0.08
CA SER A 289 8.48 -7.78 -0.97
C SER A 289 9.54 -7.83 -2.08
N ASN A 290 9.87 -6.68 -2.66
CA ASN A 290 10.82 -6.62 -3.78
C ASN A 290 12.23 -7.11 -3.41
N LYS A 291 12.60 -7.03 -2.13
CA LYS A 291 13.82 -7.66 -1.60
C LYS A 291 13.68 -9.18 -1.51
N GLN A 292 12.59 -9.68 -0.91
CA GLN A 292 12.40 -11.11 -0.63
C GLN A 292 12.08 -11.92 -1.89
N THR A 293 11.37 -11.33 -2.86
CA THR A 293 11.09 -11.94 -4.18
C THR A 293 12.27 -11.82 -5.15
N HIS A 294 13.34 -11.14 -4.75
CA HIS A 294 14.51 -10.84 -5.60
C HIS A 294 14.16 -10.07 -6.89
N ALA A 295 13.06 -9.31 -6.88
CA ALA A 295 12.73 -8.38 -7.96
C ALA A 295 13.86 -7.35 -8.18
N ILE A 296 14.58 -7.02 -7.11
CA ILE A 296 15.83 -6.25 -7.11
C ILE A 296 16.95 -7.09 -6.50
N LYS A 297 18.06 -7.23 -7.23
CA LYS A 297 19.22 -8.02 -6.77
C LYS A 297 19.98 -7.38 -5.60
N ASP A 298 20.20 -6.08 -5.67
CA ASP A 298 20.79 -5.29 -4.58
C ASP A 298 19.85 -4.12 -4.26
N MET A 299 19.41 -4.03 -3.01
CA MET A 299 18.51 -2.96 -2.57
C MET A 299 19.10 -1.55 -2.69
N LYS A 300 20.43 -1.42 -2.91
CA LYS A 300 21.02 -0.12 -3.29
C LYS A 300 20.52 0.40 -4.63
N ASP A 301 20.14 -0.52 -5.52
CA ASP A 301 19.60 -0.21 -6.84
C ASP A 301 18.07 -0.03 -6.84
N PHE A 302 17.43 -0.11 -5.65
CA PHE A 302 15.98 0.08 -5.52
C PHE A 302 15.58 1.52 -5.92
N PRO A 303 14.78 1.70 -6.97
CA PRO A 303 14.64 2.98 -7.65
C PRO A 303 13.73 3.98 -6.93
N PHE A 304 13.18 3.65 -5.76
CA PHE A 304 12.17 4.43 -5.04
C PHE A 304 12.57 5.89 -4.86
N MET A 305 13.78 6.15 -4.33
CA MET A 305 14.24 7.52 -4.09
C MET A 305 14.53 8.28 -5.36
N ASP A 306 14.94 7.59 -6.41
CA ASP A 306 15.20 8.22 -7.70
C ASP A 306 13.91 8.56 -8.43
N TYR A 307 12.89 7.71 -8.33
CA TYR A 307 11.54 8.01 -8.79
C TYR A 307 10.96 9.23 -8.05
N LEU A 308 11.07 9.25 -6.72
CA LEU A 308 10.59 10.37 -5.92
C LEU A 308 11.29 11.69 -6.29
N LYS A 309 12.63 11.69 -6.48
CA LYS A 309 13.40 12.87 -6.93
C LYS A 309 12.99 13.34 -8.31
N GLN A 310 12.63 12.44 -9.21
CA GLN A 310 12.16 12.76 -10.57
C GLN A 310 10.70 13.24 -10.61
N GLY A 311 10.02 13.27 -9.47
CA GLY A 311 8.61 13.67 -9.36
C GLY A 311 7.63 12.61 -9.86
N ILE A 312 8.03 11.33 -9.85
CA ILE A 312 7.13 10.21 -10.08
C ILE A 312 6.32 9.96 -8.82
N ASN A 313 5.03 9.71 -8.98
CA ASN A 313 4.11 9.45 -7.88
C ASN A 313 4.32 8.03 -7.35
N VAL A 314 5.10 7.89 -6.27
CA VAL A 314 5.29 6.62 -5.58
C VAL A 314 4.43 6.57 -4.32
N THR A 315 3.91 5.40 -3.99
CA THR A 315 3.30 5.06 -2.71
C THR A 315 4.11 3.94 -2.04
N LEU A 316 4.04 3.84 -0.72
CA LEU A 316 4.74 2.81 0.04
C LEU A 316 3.70 1.85 0.62
N ASN A 317 3.88 0.55 0.43
CA ASN A 317 2.89 -0.48 0.72
C ASN A 317 3.57 -1.75 1.25
N THR A 318 2.77 -2.68 1.79
CA THR A 318 3.29 -3.90 2.44
C THR A 318 3.33 -5.12 1.55
N ASP A 319 2.39 -5.28 0.62
CA ASP A 319 2.18 -6.48 -0.20
C ASP A 319 1.68 -7.70 0.61
N ASP A 320 2.55 -8.58 1.09
CA ASP A 320 2.22 -9.81 1.81
C ASP A 320 2.70 -9.76 3.26
N MET A 321 2.20 -8.79 4.06
CA MET A 321 2.74 -8.45 5.37
C MET A 321 2.87 -9.63 6.34
N GLY A 322 1.98 -10.62 6.27
CA GLY A 322 2.00 -11.82 7.10
C GLY A 322 3.12 -12.79 6.68
N ILE A 323 3.29 -12.99 5.37
CA ILE A 323 4.33 -13.83 4.77
C ILE A 323 5.70 -13.18 4.92
N GLU A 324 5.79 -11.88 4.68
CA GLU A 324 7.03 -11.11 4.72
C GLU A 324 7.49 -10.76 6.13
N GLY A 325 6.62 -10.88 7.12
CA GLY A 325 6.90 -10.50 8.50
C GLY A 325 7.08 -9.00 8.68
N THR A 326 6.44 -8.17 7.85
CA THR A 326 6.54 -6.72 7.85
C THR A 326 5.25 -6.03 8.30
N THR A 327 5.28 -4.72 8.36
CA THR A 327 4.12 -3.84 8.59
C THR A 327 4.38 -2.52 7.86
N LEU A 328 3.34 -1.78 7.50
CA LEU A 328 3.56 -0.51 6.80
C LEU A 328 4.45 0.46 7.59
N LYS A 329 4.33 0.48 8.92
CA LYS A 329 5.23 1.26 9.77
C LYS A 329 6.69 0.80 9.62
N ARG A 330 6.96 -0.52 9.54
CA ARG A 330 8.31 -1.05 9.32
C ARG A 330 8.84 -0.73 7.93
N GLU A 331 7.98 -0.67 6.91
CA GLU A 331 8.37 -0.22 5.56
C GLU A 331 8.86 1.23 5.59
N PHE A 332 8.14 2.15 6.27
CA PHE A 332 8.60 3.53 6.47
C PHE A 332 9.91 3.59 7.25
N GLU A 333 10.02 2.89 8.39
CA GLU A 333 11.25 2.82 9.20
C GLU A 333 12.44 2.22 8.41
N TYR A 334 12.18 1.24 7.53
CA TYR A 334 13.19 0.68 6.62
C TYR A 334 13.69 1.74 5.63
N MET A 335 12.78 2.47 5.00
CA MET A 335 13.13 3.53 4.05
C MET A 335 13.85 4.70 4.72
N GLU A 336 13.45 5.09 5.93
CA GLU A 336 14.16 6.08 6.76
C GLU A 336 15.61 5.65 7.03
N ARG A 337 15.81 4.41 7.47
CA ARG A 337 17.12 3.88 7.87
C ARG A 337 18.05 3.69 6.69
N GLU A 338 17.60 2.99 5.65
CA GLU A 338 18.45 2.57 4.53
C GLU A 338 18.58 3.65 3.45
N PHE A 339 17.48 4.35 3.14
CA PHE A 339 17.41 5.31 2.02
C PHE A 339 17.37 6.76 2.47
N LYS A 340 17.43 7.02 3.79
CA LYS A 340 17.41 8.38 4.38
C LYS A 340 16.16 9.18 4.00
N LEU A 341 15.03 8.47 3.90
CA LEU A 341 13.73 9.09 3.71
C LEU A 341 13.49 10.10 4.85
N ASN A 342 13.10 11.31 4.50
CA ASN A 342 12.85 12.37 5.47
C ASN A 342 11.35 12.67 5.61
N TYR A 343 10.98 13.36 6.67
CA TYR A 343 9.59 13.66 7.01
C TYR A 343 8.78 14.33 5.88
N GLU A 344 9.36 15.26 5.12
CA GLU A 344 8.64 15.92 4.02
C GLU A 344 8.41 14.96 2.83
N GLN A 345 9.35 14.05 2.60
CA GLN A 345 9.20 12.98 1.60
C GLN A 345 8.14 11.98 2.03
N GLU A 346 8.10 11.60 3.32
CA GLU A 346 7.03 10.75 3.87
C GLU A 346 5.65 11.39 3.70
N LYS A 347 5.52 12.69 3.97
CA LYS A 347 4.27 13.42 3.71
C LYS A 347 3.89 13.42 2.24
N SER A 348 4.86 13.58 1.35
CA SER A 348 4.63 13.50 -0.10
C SER A 348 4.13 12.11 -0.52
N ILE A 349 4.71 11.04 0.02
CA ILE A 349 4.29 9.65 -0.21
C ILE A 349 2.86 9.44 0.29
N LEU A 350 2.53 9.92 1.49
CA LEU A 350 1.17 9.81 2.03
C LEU A 350 0.16 10.61 1.21
N LEU A 351 0.54 11.79 0.71
CA LEU A 351 -0.31 12.56 -0.21
C LEU A 351 -0.53 11.81 -1.53
N ASN A 352 0.52 11.17 -2.07
CA ASN A 352 0.39 10.30 -3.22
C ASN A 352 -0.56 9.15 -2.94
N SER A 353 -0.47 8.50 -1.76
CA SER A 353 -1.37 7.41 -1.36
C SER A 353 -2.83 7.89 -1.28
N VAL A 354 -3.10 9.09 -0.72
CA VAL A 354 -4.45 9.67 -0.73
C VAL A 354 -4.95 9.88 -2.16
N ASN A 355 -4.11 10.50 -3.01
CA ASN A 355 -4.51 10.82 -4.39
C ASN A 355 -4.72 9.57 -5.26
N ALA A 356 -3.93 8.52 -5.02
CA ALA A 356 -3.99 7.24 -5.71
C ALA A 356 -5.18 6.36 -5.28
N ALA A 357 -5.70 6.55 -4.06
CA ALA A 357 -6.75 5.70 -3.48
C ALA A 357 -8.00 5.63 -4.38
N PHE A 358 -8.53 4.44 -4.55
CA PHE A 358 -9.81 4.19 -5.21
C PHE A 358 -10.95 4.43 -4.22
N THR A 359 -11.30 5.69 -4.03
CA THR A 359 -12.34 6.13 -3.10
C THR A 359 -12.89 7.49 -3.51
N SER A 360 -13.98 7.95 -2.86
CA SER A 360 -14.58 9.25 -3.17
C SER A 360 -13.69 10.43 -2.75
N ASP A 361 -13.94 11.59 -3.35
CA ASP A 361 -13.19 12.82 -3.03
C ASP A 361 -13.44 13.25 -1.57
N GLU A 362 -14.63 13.02 -1.02
CA GLU A 362 -14.95 13.30 0.38
C GLU A 362 -14.06 12.48 1.33
N VAL A 363 -13.82 11.20 1.02
CA VAL A 363 -12.93 10.33 1.80
C VAL A 363 -11.48 10.81 1.65
N LYS A 364 -11.03 11.18 0.44
CA LYS A 364 -9.69 11.75 0.24
C LYS A 364 -9.45 13.01 1.06
N ASP A 365 -10.43 13.90 1.12
CA ASP A 365 -10.33 15.14 1.91
C ASP A 365 -10.35 14.85 3.42
N GLU A 366 -11.09 13.85 3.87
CA GLU A 366 -11.03 13.38 5.25
C GLU A 366 -9.64 12.82 5.59
N LEU A 367 -9.07 11.98 4.72
CA LEU A 367 -7.73 11.41 4.90
C LEU A 367 -6.64 12.50 4.95
N LYS A 368 -6.69 13.51 4.06
CA LYS A 368 -5.78 14.66 4.11
C LYS A 368 -5.85 15.36 5.47
N ARG A 369 -7.05 15.66 5.95
CA ARG A 369 -7.23 16.30 7.28
C ARG A 369 -6.64 15.43 8.41
N GLN A 370 -6.89 14.11 8.37
CA GLN A 370 -6.36 13.18 9.39
C GLN A 370 -4.84 13.06 9.38
N LEU A 371 -4.20 13.22 8.22
CA LEU A 371 -2.76 13.18 8.01
C LEU A 371 -2.08 14.54 8.23
N GLY A 372 -2.84 15.63 8.33
CA GLY A 372 -2.31 16.99 8.42
C GLY A 372 -1.63 17.44 7.11
N LEU A 373 -2.21 17.04 5.97
CA LEU A 373 -1.77 17.36 4.61
C LEU A 373 -2.57 18.52 4.03
#